data_3ac954d97892fdadfb6d8a539f47a41b
#
_entry.id   3ac954d97892fdadfb6d8a539f47a41b
#
_cell.length_a   1.000
_cell.length_b   1.000
_cell.length_c   1.000
_cell.angle_alpha   90.00
_cell.angle_beta   90.00
_cell.angle_gamma   90.00
#
_symmetry.space_group_name_H-M   'P 1'
#
loop_
_entity.id
_entity.type
_entity.pdbx_description
1 polymer ?
#
loop_
_entity_poly.entity_id
_entity_poly.type
_entity_poly.pdbx_seq_one_letter_code
_entity_poly.pdbx_strand_id
1 'polypeptide(L)'
;MEIKNLRYFLAVAREENMSKAAELLHVSQPTLSKTLKALEEELGKKLFVRHSFSISLTDEGMLLRDRAQDLVAMSDKIEQEFNSLDDITGGDIYFGLAESYQIRYLAREIYKLKEKYPNFTYHITSGDTEQVTEKLDKGILDFAVLCETPDSNKYEYVKFPEADVWGAIISSSHLLAKKKSIRVSDLTGQPLFVSEQSWNNEIKAWAKERFSELKLEGSFRLSYNGSVFARENLGILLTFKNLINTEETDMVFRPLSPELKSELYLIWNKYQTFTPIAEKFLEQIKKTFK
;
A
#
# COMPACT_ATOMS: atom_id res chain seq x y z
N MET A 1 30.16 0.31 0.99
CA MET A 1 28.93 -0.14 1.76
C MET A 1 28.40 -1.40 1.11
N GLU A 2 28.29 -2.49 1.85
CA GLU A 2 27.81 -3.79 1.37
C GLU A 2 26.34 -4.00 1.79
N ILE A 3 25.53 -4.68 0.97
CA ILE A 3 24.12 -5.02 1.27
C ILE A 3 24.02 -5.81 2.59
N LYS A 4 24.96 -6.71 2.86
CA LYS A 4 25.06 -7.45 4.12
C LYS A 4 25.12 -6.52 5.34
N ASN A 5 25.86 -5.42 5.26
CA ASN A 5 25.98 -4.45 6.35
C ASN A 5 24.65 -3.70 6.58
N LEU A 6 23.89 -3.43 5.50
CA LEU A 6 22.56 -2.85 5.59
C LEU A 6 21.55 -3.82 6.23
N ARG A 7 21.61 -5.12 5.89
CA ARG A 7 20.79 -6.15 6.56
C ARG A 7 21.09 -6.21 8.07
N TYR A 8 22.36 -6.13 8.45
CA TYR A 8 22.78 -6.11 9.85
C TYR A 8 22.28 -4.86 10.57
N PHE A 9 22.43 -3.71 9.93
CA PHE A 9 21.92 -2.44 10.44
C PHE A 9 20.40 -2.49 10.68
N LEU A 10 19.63 -2.95 9.69
CA LEU A 10 18.17 -3.08 9.78
C LEU A 10 17.73 -4.05 10.88
N ALA A 11 18.45 -5.16 11.08
CA ALA A 11 18.15 -6.11 12.14
C ALA A 11 18.34 -5.46 13.53
N VAL A 12 19.43 -4.72 13.74
CA VAL A 12 19.66 -4.00 15.02
C VAL A 12 18.65 -2.88 15.23
N ALA A 13 18.28 -2.16 14.17
CA ALA A 13 17.27 -1.11 14.22
C ALA A 13 15.88 -1.64 14.60
N ARG A 14 15.56 -2.88 14.18
CA ARG A 14 14.29 -3.54 14.50
C ARG A 14 14.25 -4.12 15.91
N GLU A 15 15.33 -4.80 16.31
CA GLU A 15 15.38 -5.49 17.61
C GLU A 15 15.71 -4.53 18.78
N GLU A 16 16.19 -3.32 18.49
CA GLU A 16 16.67 -2.33 19.48
C GLU A 16 17.62 -2.94 20.52
N ASN A 17 18.22 -4.07 20.16
CA ASN A 17 19.09 -4.86 21.01
C ASN A 17 20.15 -5.60 20.19
N MET A 18 21.42 -5.32 20.48
CA MET A 18 22.56 -5.88 19.74
C MET A 18 22.67 -7.41 19.87
N SER A 19 22.41 -7.95 21.06
CA SER A 19 22.55 -9.39 21.31
C SER A 19 21.43 -10.18 20.62
N LYS A 20 20.17 -9.71 20.71
CA LYS A 20 19.04 -10.30 20.00
C LYS A 20 19.21 -10.27 18.49
N ALA A 21 19.66 -9.12 17.95
CA ALA A 21 19.93 -9.01 16.54
C ALA A 21 21.06 -9.96 16.08
N ALA A 22 22.11 -10.11 16.88
CA ALA A 22 23.21 -11.03 16.58
C ALA A 22 22.76 -12.51 16.58
N GLU A 23 21.90 -12.89 17.53
CA GLU A 23 21.27 -14.21 17.59
C GLU A 23 20.42 -14.48 16.34
N LEU A 24 19.53 -13.54 15.98
CA LEU A 24 18.70 -13.62 14.78
C LEU A 24 19.51 -13.77 13.49
N LEU A 25 20.64 -13.05 13.41
CA LEU A 25 21.54 -13.07 12.24
C LEU A 25 22.54 -14.24 12.26
N HIS A 26 22.51 -15.09 13.29
CA HIS A 26 23.44 -16.20 13.50
C HIS A 26 24.91 -15.76 13.47
N VAL A 27 25.23 -14.61 14.08
CA VAL A 27 26.59 -14.07 14.21
C VAL A 27 26.92 -13.76 15.66
N SER A 28 28.21 -13.62 15.98
CA SER A 28 28.59 -13.16 17.31
C SER A 28 28.31 -11.67 17.49
N GLN A 29 27.88 -11.25 18.68
CA GLN A 29 27.61 -9.84 19.00
C GLN A 29 28.86 -8.94 18.75
N PRO A 30 30.11 -9.37 19.07
CA PRO A 30 31.31 -8.58 18.71
C PRO A 30 31.45 -8.38 17.19
N THR A 31 31.17 -9.41 16.39
CA THR A 31 31.21 -9.30 14.92
C THR A 31 30.20 -8.28 14.42
N LEU A 32 28.93 -8.38 14.88
CA LEU A 32 27.89 -7.43 14.52
C LEU A 32 28.25 -5.99 14.91
N SER A 33 28.72 -5.79 16.14
CA SER A 33 29.13 -4.47 16.63
C SER A 33 30.30 -3.89 15.83
N LYS A 34 31.29 -4.72 15.45
CA LYS A 34 32.42 -4.29 14.61
C LYS A 34 31.97 -3.89 13.21
N THR A 35 31.08 -4.67 12.60
CA THR A 35 30.52 -4.38 11.27
C THR A 35 29.75 -3.07 11.27
N LEU A 36 28.90 -2.84 12.27
CA LEU A 36 28.14 -1.59 12.35
C LEU A 36 29.03 -0.38 12.64
N LYS A 37 30.06 -0.55 13.46
CA LYS A 37 31.05 0.51 13.67
C LYS A 37 31.78 0.87 12.37
N ALA A 38 32.18 -0.13 11.58
CA ALA A 38 32.80 0.11 10.27
C ALA A 38 31.82 0.84 9.29
N LEU A 39 30.52 0.51 9.32
CA LEU A 39 29.52 1.22 8.55
C LEU A 39 29.37 2.69 8.99
N GLU A 40 29.36 2.97 10.31
CA GLU A 40 29.38 4.33 10.85
C GLU A 40 30.63 5.11 10.43
N GLU A 41 31.77 4.46 10.47
CA GLU A 41 33.07 5.06 10.06
C GLU A 41 33.06 5.37 8.55
N GLU A 42 32.57 4.45 7.72
CA GLU A 42 32.44 4.64 6.27
C GLU A 42 31.51 5.80 5.92
N LEU A 43 30.37 5.94 6.62
CA LEU A 43 29.40 7.01 6.39
C LEU A 43 29.77 8.32 7.12
N GLY A 44 30.75 8.29 8.01
CA GLY A 44 31.18 9.45 8.79
C GLY A 44 30.11 9.94 9.80
N LYS A 45 29.13 9.10 10.15
CA LYS A 45 28.00 9.45 11.01
C LYS A 45 27.71 8.34 12.02
N LYS A 46 27.24 8.74 13.21
CA LYS A 46 26.66 7.80 14.16
C LYS A 46 25.25 7.44 13.73
N LEU A 47 24.95 6.14 13.70
CA LEU A 47 23.65 5.61 13.32
C LEU A 47 22.84 5.18 14.53
N PHE A 48 23.52 4.89 15.64
CA PHE A 48 22.90 4.41 16.86
C PHE A 48 23.32 5.21 18.10
N VAL A 49 22.36 5.41 18.99
CA VAL A 49 22.58 5.84 20.40
C VAL A 49 22.49 4.58 21.27
N ARG A 50 23.51 4.34 22.08
CA ARG A 50 23.54 3.23 23.04
C ARG A 50 23.06 3.69 24.40
N HIS A 51 22.08 3.00 24.93
CA HIS A 51 21.58 3.14 26.30
C HIS A 51 21.99 1.94 27.15
N SER A 52 21.79 1.98 28.45
CA SER A 52 22.21 0.89 29.36
C SER A 52 21.62 -0.48 29.00
N PHE A 53 20.40 -0.52 28.44
CA PHE A 53 19.70 -1.77 28.14
C PHE A 53 19.08 -1.81 26.73
N SER A 54 19.23 -0.76 25.93
CA SER A 54 18.64 -0.66 24.59
C SER A 54 19.54 0.11 23.64
N ILE A 55 19.19 0.05 22.36
CA ILE A 55 19.82 0.84 21.29
C ILE A 55 18.68 1.52 20.54
N SER A 56 18.84 2.81 20.26
CA SER A 56 17.91 3.56 19.39
C SER A 56 18.67 4.14 18.19
N LEU A 57 17.93 4.46 17.13
CA LEU A 57 18.49 5.15 15.97
C LEU A 57 18.74 6.63 16.27
N THR A 58 19.78 7.19 15.66
CA THR A 58 19.94 8.64 15.48
C THR A 58 19.05 9.13 14.33
N ASP A 59 18.98 10.45 14.11
CA ASP A 59 18.29 11.01 12.93
C ASP A 59 18.91 10.50 11.62
N GLU A 60 20.25 10.41 11.57
CA GLU A 60 20.97 9.81 10.44
C GLU A 60 20.69 8.30 10.31
N GLY A 61 20.55 7.60 11.44
CA GLY A 61 20.12 6.21 11.47
C GLY A 61 18.72 6.02 10.94
N MET A 62 17.77 6.90 11.26
CA MET A 62 16.41 6.87 10.71
C MET A 62 16.42 7.10 9.19
N LEU A 63 17.18 8.09 8.72
CA LEU A 63 17.36 8.32 7.29
C LEU A 63 17.95 7.08 6.57
N LEU A 64 18.98 6.48 7.14
CA LEU A 64 19.59 5.28 6.55
C LEU A 64 18.62 4.10 6.57
N ARG A 65 17.82 3.93 7.61
CA ARG A 65 16.84 2.83 7.71
C ARG A 65 15.90 2.81 6.52
N ASP A 66 15.31 3.94 6.18
CA ASP A 66 14.35 4.04 5.09
C ASP A 66 15.00 3.71 3.73
N ARG A 67 16.22 4.22 3.50
CA ARG A 67 16.98 3.92 2.27
C ARG A 67 17.52 2.47 2.23
N ALA A 68 17.93 1.95 3.38
CA ALA A 68 18.43 0.58 3.48
C ALA A 68 17.35 -0.46 3.24
N GLN A 69 16.11 -0.19 3.67
CA GLN A 69 14.96 -1.06 3.38
C GLN A 69 14.74 -1.22 1.88
N ASP A 70 14.75 -0.11 1.13
CA ASP A 70 14.59 -0.12 -0.32
C ASP A 70 15.73 -0.88 -1.02
N LEU A 71 16.99 -0.62 -0.61
CA LEU A 71 18.16 -1.27 -1.20
C LEU A 71 18.17 -2.78 -0.95
N VAL A 72 17.82 -3.21 0.26
CA VAL A 72 17.74 -4.62 0.61
C VAL A 72 16.59 -5.30 -0.16
N ALA A 73 15.41 -4.66 -0.21
CA ALA A 73 14.27 -5.19 -0.97
C ALA A 73 14.59 -5.35 -2.45
N MET A 74 15.29 -4.36 -3.04
CA MET A 74 15.73 -4.44 -4.44
C MET A 74 16.76 -5.56 -4.65
N SER A 75 17.72 -5.71 -3.72
CA SER A 75 18.72 -6.79 -3.78
C SER A 75 18.06 -8.16 -3.73
N ASP A 76 17.06 -8.34 -2.83
CA ASP A 76 16.32 -9.60 -2.71
C ASP A 76 15.53 -9.90 -3.99
N LYS A 77 14.89 -8.87 -4.55
CA LYS A 77 14.15 -8.99 -5.81
C LYS A 77 15.07 -9.40 -6.97
N ILE A 78 16.21 -8.75 -7.13
CA ILE A 78 17.18 -9.10 -8.18
C ILE A 78 17.61 -10.56 -8.05
N GLU A 79 17.95 -11.04 -6.85
CA GLU A 79 18.35 -12.42 -6.63
C GLU A 79 17.22 -13.39 -7.04
N GLN A 80 15.96 -13.09 -6.69
CA GLN A 80 14.79 -13.90 -7.05
C GLN A 80 14.53 -13.88 -8.56
N GLU A 81 14.59 -12.71 -9.20
CA GLU A 81 14.41 -12.57 -10.64
C GLU A 81 15.44 -13.42 -11.43
N PHE A 82 16.72 -13.29 -11.06
CA PHE A 82 17.77 -14.07 -11.74
C PHE A 82 17.63 -15.58 -11.53
N ASN A 83 17.20 -16.01 -10.34
CA ASN A 83 16.93 -17.42 -10.06
C ASN A 83 15.73 -17.96 -10.84
N SER A 84 14.82 -17.11 -11.29
CA SER A 84 13.60 -17.49 -12.03
C SER A 84 13.67 -17.28 -13.53
N LEU A 85 14.76 -16.69 -14.08
CA LEU A 85 14.87 -16.42 -15.53
C LEU A 85 14.80 -17.69 -16.38
N ASP A 86 15.30 -18.82 -15.88
CA ASP A 86 15.28 -20.10 -16.58
C ASP A 86 14.01 -20.93 -16.30
N ASP A 87 13.19 -20.51 -15.32
CA ASP A 87 11.94 -21.19 -14.95
C ASP A 87 10.72 -20.43 -15.51
N ILE A 88 10.23 -20.85 -16.66
CA ILE A 88 9.02 -20.29 -17.29
C ILE A 88 7.75 -20.60 -16.48
N THR A 89 7.82 -21.51 -15.51
CA THR A 89 6.66 -22.00 -14.75
C THR A 89 6.54 -21.42 -13.36
N GLY A 90 7.57 -20.70 -12.88
CA GLY A 90 7.68 -20.13 -11.55
C GLY A 90 8.13 -18.69 -11.55
N GLY A 91 8.49 -18.20 -10.37
CA GLY A 91 8.98 -16.83 -10.12
C GLY A 91 8.01 -16.02 -9.28
N ASP A 92 8.30 -14.75 -9.12
CA ASP A 92 7.58 -13.84 -8.27
C ASP A 92 7.01 -12.66 -9.06
N ILE A 93 5.83 -12.17 -8.65
CA ILE A 93 5.21 -10.94 -9.16
C ILE A 93 4.87 -10.05 -7.98
N TYR A 94 5.29 -8.79 -8.03
CA TYR A 94 5.12 -7.81 -6.95
C TYR A 94 4.08 -6.75 -7.32
N PHE A 95 3.01 -6.68 -6.53
CA PHE A 95 1.90 -5.75 -6.71
C PHE A 95 1.86 -4.68 -5.62
N GLY A 96 1.69 -3.42 -5.99
CA GLY A 96 1.28 -2.34 -5.10
C GLY A 96 -0.21 -2.06 -5.27
N LEU A 97 -0.99 -2.10 -4.20
CA LEU A 97 -2.44 -2.01 -4.33
C LEU A 97 -3.01 -0.90 -3.44
N ALA A 98 -3.73 0.05 -4.06
CA ALA A 98 -4.70 0.86 -3.35
C ALA A 98 -5.87 -0.03 -2.87
N GLU A 99 -6.52 0.35 -1.76
CA GLU A 99 -7.67 -0.41 -1.26
C GLU A 99 -8.90 -0.22 -2.17
N SER A 100 -9.41 -1.31 -2.71
CA SER A 100 -10.62 -1.36 -3.52
C SER A 100 -11.23 -2.75 -3.52
N TYR A 101 -12.55 -2.83 -3.55
CA TYR A 101 -13.23 -4.11 -3.77
C TYR A 101 -13.03 -4.64 -5.19
N GLN A 102 -12.76 -3.76 -6.16
CA GLN A 102 -12.55 -4.16 -7.56
C GLN A 102 -11.21 -4.90 -7.78
N ILE A 103 -10.32 -4.93 -6.81
CA ILE A 103 -9.14 -5.82 -6.80
C ILE A 103 -9.51 -7.29 -6.99
N ARG A 104 -10.78 -7.67 -6.75
CA ARG A 104 -11.32 -8.99 -7.10
C ARG A 104 -11.08 -9.39 -8.56
N TYR A 105 -11.05 -8.45 -9.48
CA TYR A 105 -10.75 -8.73 -10.89
C TYR A 105 -9.28 -9.14 -11.07
N LEU A 106 -8.36 -8.44 -10.43
CA LEU A 106 -6.95 -8.82 -10.37
C LEU A 106 -6.78 -10.22 -9.76
N ALA A 107 -7.42 -10.47 -8.61
CA ALA A 107 -7.35 -11.77 -7.94
C ALA A 107 -7.86 -12.94 -8.81
N ARG A 108 -8.92 -12.71 -9.61
CA ARG A 108 -9.41 -13.70 -10.57
C ARG A 108 -8.39 -13.99 -11.68
N GLU A 109 -7.70 -12.97 -12.18
CA GLU A 109 -6.67 -13.17 -13.21
C GLU A 109 -5.43 -13.86 -12.64
N ILE A 110 -5.03 -13.55 -11.40
CA ILE A 110 -3.99 -14.29 -10.69
C ILE A 110 -4.39 -15.77 -10.49
N TYR A 111 -5.65 -16.02 -10.12
CA TYR A 111 -6.15 -17.39 -9.98
C TYR A 111 -6.02 -18.20 -11.29
N LYS A 112 -6.48 -17.63 -12.41
CA LYS A 112 -6.36 -18.27 -13.74
C LYS A 112 -4.90 -18.50 -14.14
N LEU A 113 -4.01 -17.57 -13.78
CA LEU A 113 -2.59 -17.72 -14.05
C LEU A 113 -1.99 -18.87 -13.24
N LYS A 114 -2.40 -18.99 -11.95
CA LYS A 114 -2.00 -20.09 -11.05
C LYS A 114 -2.40 -21.47 -11.57
N GLU A 115 -3.53 -21.61 -12.23
CA GLU A 115 -3.96 -22.86 -12.86
C GLU A 115 -2.99 -23.32 -13.94
N LYS A 116 -2.33 -22.38 -14.64
CA LYS A 116 -1.36 -22.67 -15.72
C LYS A 116 0.07 -22.76 -15.22
N TYR A 117 0.42 -21.95 -14.23
CA TYR A 117 1.76 -21.78 -13.68
C TYR A 117 1.70 -21.90 -12.14
N PRO A 118 1.56 -23.11 -11.58
CA PRO A 118 1.28 -23.30 -10.15
C PRO A 118 2.42 -22.85 -9.23
N ASN A 119 3.64 -22.79 -9.73
CA ASN A 119 4.84 -22.54 -8.94
C ASN A 119 5.15 -21.05 -8.74
N PHE A 120 4.43 -20.11 -9.39
CA PHE A 120 4.71 -18.69 -9.16
C PHE A 120 4.12 -18.22 -7.83
N THR A 121 4.78 -17.24 -7.22
CA THR A 121 4.32 -16.54 -6.02
C THR A 121 3.95 -15.09 -6.37
N TYR A 122 3.03 -14.51 -5.63
CA TYR A 122 2.71 -13.08 -5.76
C TYR A 122 2.78 -12.40 -4.39
N HIS A 123 3.28 -11.16 -4.41
CA HIS A 123 3.47 -10.35 -3.22
C HIS A 123 2.61 -9.09 -3.32
N ILE A 124 1.88 -8.77 -2.26
CA ILE A 124 0.98 -7.62 -2.22
C ILE A 124 1.49 -6.63 -1.19
N THR A 125 1.72 -5.40 -1.62
CA THR A 125 1.98 -4.26 -0.76
C THR A 125 0.80 -3.30 -0.86
N SER A 126 0.11 -3.05 0.25
CA SER A 126 -0.95 -2.04 0.30
C SER A 126 -0.38 -0.65 0.57
N GLY A 127 -0.95 0.37 -0.05
CA GLY A 127 -0.56 1.76 0.15
C GLY A 127 -1.46 2.73 -0.60
N ASP A 128 -1.27 4.02 -0.35
CA ASP A 128 -1.85 5.09 -1.17
C ASP A 128 -1.11 5.22 -2.51
N THR A 129 -1.62 6.07 -3.41
CA THR A 129 -1.04 6.27 -4.74
C THR A 129 0.45 6.63 -4.66
N GLU A 130 0.84 7.56 -3.78
CA GLU A 130 2.22 8.01 -3.65
C GLU A 130 3.16 6.87 -3.27
N GLN A 131 2.76 6.08 -2.27
CA GLN A 131 3.57 4.96 -1.77
C GLN A 131 3.76 3.84 -2.79
N VAL A 132 2.69 3.48 -3.52
CA VAL A 132 2.79 2.39 -4.49
C VAL A 132 3.51 2.84 -5.77
N THR A 133 3.32 4.08 -6.21
CA THR A 133 4.03 4.62 -7.38
C THR A 133 5.51 4.84 -7.09
N GLU A 134 5.89 5.33 -5.90
CA GLU A 134 7.28 5.45 -5.50
C GLU A 134 8.02 4.10 -5.58
N LYS A 135 7.40 3.03 -5.07
CA LYS A 135 7.99 1.68 -5.13
C LYS A 135 8.01 1.10 -6.54
N LEU A 136 6.99 1.40 -7.35
CA LEU A 136 6.96 1.02 -8.75
C LEU A 136 8.09 1.70 -9.53
N ASP A 137 8.29 3.00 -9.30
CA ASP A 137 9.35 3.78 -9.94
C ASP A 137 10.76 3.32 -9.58
N LYS A 138 10.93 2.83 -8.35
CA LYS A 138 12.17 2.21 -7.88
C LYS A 138 12.36 0.78 -8.40
N GLY A 139 11.39 0.22 -9.14
CA GLY A 139 11.44 -1.15 -9.62
C GLY A 139 11.22 -2.23 -8.54
N ILE A 140 10.82 -1.85 -7.33
CA ILE A 140 10.49 -2.79 -6.24
C ILE A 140 9.19 -3.53 -6.53
N LEU A 141 8.26 -2.87 -7.23
CA LEU A 141 7.01 -3.47 -7.69
C LEU A 141 7.04 -3.66 -9.20
N ASP A 142 6.30 -4.66 -9.69
CA ASP A 142 6.10 -4.90 -11.11
C ASP A 142 4.88 -4.15 -11.63
N PHE A 143 3.83 -4.11 -10.81
CA PHE A 143 2.55 -3.49 -11.12
C PHE A 143 2.02 -2.73 -9.92
N ALA A 144 1.24 -1.67 -10.19
CA ALA A 144 0.48 -1.00 -9.14
C ALA A 144 -0.97 -0.78 -9.56
N VAL A 145 -1.89 -0.74 -8.60
CA VAL A 145 -3.30 -0.39 -8.80
C VAL A 145 -3.57 0.96 -8.17
N LEU A 146 -4.07 1.88 -8.98
CA LEU A 146 -4.44 3.24 -8.57
C LEU A 146 -5.94 3.45 -8.72
N CYS A 147 -6.52 4.29 -7.86
CA CYS A 147 -7.91 4.74 -7.91
C CYS A 147 -8.05 6.12 -8.60
N GLU A 148 -7.05 6.56 -9.32
CA GLU A 148 -7.02 7.82 -10.06
C GLU A 148 -6.36 7.65 -11.43
N THR A 149 -6.57 8.60 -12.34
CA THR A 149 -6.02 8.54 -13.70
C THR A 149 -4.49 8.62 -13.65
N PRO A 150 -3.77 7.61 -14.19
CA PRO A 150 -2.32 7.59 -14.17
C PRO A 150 -1.69 8.61 -15.13
N ASP A 151 -0.47 9.04 -14.82
CA ASP A 151 0.34 9.83 -15.76
C ASP A 151 0.76 8.97 -16.97
N SER A 152 0.09 9.18 -18.09
CA SER A 152 0.35 8.46 -19.33
C SER A 152 1.72 8.76 -19.98
N ASN A 153 2.47 9.76 -19.50
CA ASN A 153 3.85 9.97 -19.94
C ASN A 153 4.80 8.97 -19.31
N LYS A 154 4.49 8.50 -18.09
CA LYS A 154 5.34 7.67 -17.26
C LYS A 154 4.93 6.20 -17.27
N TYR A 155 3.62 5.96 -17.23
CA TYR A 155 3.06 4.62 -17.09
C TYR A 155 2.29 4.18 -18.33
N GLU A 156 2.38 2.88 -18.62
CA GLU A 156 1.37 2.15 -19.36
C GLU A 156 0.31 1.66 -18.38
N TYR A 157 -0.92 1.46 -18.84
CA TYR A 157 -2.00 1.02 -17.96
C TYR A 157 -3.10 0.26 -18.69
N VAL A 158 -3.88 -0.48 -17.92
CA VAL A 158 -5.20 -1.00 -18.31
C VAL A 158 -6.22 -0.58 -17.27
N LYS A 159 -7.43 -0.28 -17.73
CA LYS A 159 -8.54 0.10 -16.85
C LYS A 159 -9.27 -1.14 -16.34
N PHE A 160 -9.66 -1.14 -15.07
CA PHE A 160 -10.50 -2.20 -14.51
C PHE A 160 -11.91 -2.18 -15.11
N PRO A 161 -12.59 -3.35 -15.17
CA PRO A 161 -13.93 -3.44 -15.78
C PRO A 161 -15.02 -2.63 -15.08
N GLU A 162 -14.88 -2.40 -13.78
CA GLU A 162 -15.84 -1.66 -12.95
C GLU A 162 -15.14 -0.61 -12.10
N ALA A 163 -15.80 0.53 -11.92
CA ALA A 163 -15.41 1.59 -11.01
C ALA A 163 -15.91 1.30 -9.59
N ASP A 164 -15.22 1.85 -8.60
CA ASP A 164 -15.71 1.91 -7.23
C ASP A 164 -16.74 3.02 -7.07
N VAL A 165 -17.79 2.72 -6.32
CA VAL A 165 -18.86 3.67 -5.97
C VAL A 165 -18.62 4.17 -4.54
N TRP A 166 -18.51 5.48 -4.39
CA TRP A 166 -18.38 6.14 -3.10
C TRP A 166 -19.69 6.15 -2.31
N GLY A 167 -19.55 5.99 -1.02
CA GLY A 167 -20.68 6.09 -0.09
C GLY A 167 -20.22 6.39 1.33
N ALA A 168 -21.22 6.49 2.18
CA ALA A 168 -21.07 6.67 3.62
C ALA A 168 -21.39 5.36 4.35
N ILE A 169 -20.51 4.90 5.23
CA ILE A 169 -20.78 3.86 6.21
C ILE A 169 -21.20 4.56 7.50
N ILE A 170 -22.39 4.23 7.98
CA ILE A 170 -23.12 4.94 9.03
C ILE A 170 -23.70 3.91 9.99
N SER A 171 -23.72 4.20 11.29
CA SER A 171 -24.45 3.38 12.27
C SER A 171 -25.95 3.27 11.85
N SER A 172 -26.51 2.07 11.94
CA SER A 172 -27.92 1.82 11.61
C SER A 172 -28.91 2.62 12.48
N SER A 173 -28.47 3.05 13.67
CA SER A 173 -29.24 3.91 14.57
C SER A 173 -29.22 5.38 14.17
N HIS A 174 -28.30 5.81 13.31
CA HIS A 174 -28.15 7.21 12.91
C HIS A 174 -29.30 7.63 11.95
N LEU A 175 -29.75 8.88 12.04
CA LEU A 175 -30.86 9.38 11.22
C LEU A 175 -30.60 9.25 9.71
N LEU A 176 -29.37 9.46 9.28
CA LEU A 176 -28.96 9.34 7.87
C LEU A 176 -29.02 7.90 7.35
N ALA A 177 -28.99 6.90 8.21
CA ALA A 177 -29.11 5.49 7.82
C ALA A 177 -30.44 5.16 7.13
N LYS A 178 -31.50 5.96 7.39
CA LYS A 178 -32.82 5.80 6.76
C LYS A 178 -32.89 6.34 5.32
N LYS A 179 -31.91 7.14 4.90
CA LYS A 179 -31.87 7.70 3.54
C LYS A 179 -31.43 6.65 2.53
N LYS A 180 -31.86 6.79 1.28
CA LYS A 180 -31.43 5.94 0.16
C LYS A 180 -30.03 6.33 -0.36
N SER A 181 -29.68 7.61 -0.23
CA SER A 181 -28.39 8.17 -0.64
C SER A 181 -28.06 9.39 0.22
N ILE A 182 -26.81 9.78 0.28
CA ILE A 182 -26.28 10.87 1.09
C ILE A 182 -25.82 12.01 0.20
N ARG A 183 -26.37 13.20 0.43
CA ARG A 183 -25.98 14.46 -0.24
C ARG A 183 -24.94 15.21 0.60
N VAL A 184 -24.18 16.11 -0.03
CA VAL A 184 -23.26 17.00 0.68
C VAL A 184 -23.95 17.71 1.85
N SER A 185 -25.18 18.21 1.63
CA SER A 185 -25.98 18.88 2.69
C SER A 185 -26.32 18.00 3.89
N ASP A 186 -26.31 16.70 3.74
CA ASP A 186 -26.57 15.77 4.84
C ASP A 186 -25.34 15.58 5.73
N LEU A 187 -24.17 15.85 5.17
CA LEU A 187 -22.88 15.71 5.86
C LEU A 187 -22.42 17.01 6.52
N THR A 188 -23.09 18.14 6.27
CA THR A 188 -22.75 19.42 6.88
C THR A 188 -22.81 19.31 8.42
N GLY A 189 -21.69 19.64 9.07
CA GLY A 189 -21.56 19.58 10.54
C GLY A 189 -21.43 18.17 11.12
N GLN A 190 -21.47 17.11 10.29
CA GLN A 190 -21.21 15.74 10.76
C GLN A 190 -19.70 15.50 10.84
N PRO A 191 -19.23 14.76 11.87
CA PRO A 191 -17.84 14.32 11.93
C PRO A 191 -17.58 13.28 10.85
N LEU A 192 -16.59 13.52 9.96
CA LEU A 192 -16.29 12.65 8.81
C LEU A 192 -14.92 12.00 8.97
N PHE A 193 -14.84 10.73 8.61
CA PHE A 193 -13.61 9.97 8.41
C PHE A 193 -13.44 9.65 6.93
N VAL A 194 -12.27 9.93 6.38
CA VAL A 194 -11.95 9.64 4.97
C VAL A 194 -10.44 9.55 4.81
N SER A 195 -9.93 8.91 3.76
CA SER A 195 -8.50 8.95 3.46
C SER A 195 -8.05 10.38 3.14
N GLU A 196 -6.85 10.76 3.59
CA GLU A 196 -6.32 12.11 3.38
C GLU A 196 -6.23 12.47 1.90
N GLN A 197 -5.77 11.53 1.08
CA GLN A 197 -5.73 11.68 -0.38
C GLN A 197 -7.13 12.00 -0.95
N SER A 198 -8.12 11.20 -0.60
CA SER A 198 -9.48 11.37 -1.15
C SER A 198 -10.20 12.60 -0.61
N TRP A 199 -9.90 13.04 0.62
CA TRP A 199 -10.41 14.29 1.16
C TRP A 199 -10.03 15.48 0.28
N ASN A 200 -8.77 15.55 -0.09
CA ASN A 200 -8.22 16.65 -0.86
C ASN A 200 -8.57 16.58 -2.37
N ASN A 201 -8.90 15.42 -2.87
CA ASN A 201 -9.20 15.15 -4.28
C ASN A 201 -10.69 14.89 -4.52
N GLU A 202 -11.14 13.63 -4.39
CA GLU A 202 -12.47 13.19 -4.81
C GLU A 202 -13.59 13.87 -4.01
N ILE A 203 -13.46 13.93 -2.68
CA ILE A 203 -14.51 14.52 -1.83
C ILE A 203 -14.59 16.03 -2.04
N LYS A 204 -13.45 16.69 -2.17
CA LYS A 204 -13.40 18.13 -2.49
C LYS A 204 -14.04 18.43 -3.85
N ALA A 205 -13.72 17.65 -4.88
CA ALA A 205 -14.29 17.80 -6.21
C ALA A 205 -15.81 17.52 -6.22
N TRP A 206 -16.27 16.53 -5.46
CA TRP A 206 -17.69 16.16 -5.33
C TRP A 206 -18.48 17.22 -4.57
N ALA A 207 -17.96 17.73 -3.45
CA ALA A 207 -18.63 18.71 -2.60
C ALA A 207 -18.62 20.12 -3.21
N LYS A 208 -17.67 20.42 -4.10
CA LYS A 208 -17.52 21.74 -4.77
C LYS A 208 -17.48 22.89 -3.78
N GLU A 209 -18.30 23.93 -3.98
CA GLU A 209 -18.36 25.13 -3.14
C GLU A 209 -18.76 24.81 -1.69
N ARG A 210 -19.47 23.69 -1.48
CA ARG A 210 -19.90 23.28 -0.14
C ARG A 210 -18.85 22.46 0.63
N PHE A 211 -17.65 22.27 0.08
CA PHE A 211 -16.58 21.54 0.74
C PHE A 211 -16.21 22.16 2.10
N SER A 212 -16.23 23.51 2.20
CA SER A 212 -15.95 24.24 3.44
C SER A 212 -17.00 23.99 4.56
N GLU A 213 -18.16 23.43 4.23
CA GLU A 213 -19.20 23.06 5.22
C GLU A 213 -18.95 21.68 5.84
N LEU A 214 -18.06 20.88 5.24
CA LEU A 214 -17.73 19.54 5.71
C LEU A 214 -16.67 19.60 6.81
N LYS A 215 -16.80 18.72 7.82
CA LYS A 215 -15.87 18.64 8.95
C LYS A 215 -15.10 17.34 8.90
N LEU A 216 -13.80 17.40 8.58
CA LEU A 216 -12.91 16.25 8.75
C LEU A 216 -12.63 16.06 10.25
N GLU A 217 -13.04 14.94 10.80
CA GLU A 217 -12.76 14.56 12.18
C GLU A 217 -11.45 13.78 12.29
N GLY A 218 -11.17 12.94 11.30
CA GLY A 218 -9.94 12.18 11.23
C GLY A 218 -9.70 11.61 9.84
N SER A 219 -8.44 11.31 9.56
CA SER A 219 -8.02 10.66 8.32
C SER A 219 -7.37 9.31 8.60
N PHE A 220 -7.35 8.46 7.58
CA PHE A 220 -6.74 7.14 7.64
C PHE A 220 -6.08 6.82 6.29
N ARG A 221 -5.22 5.82 6.28
CA ARG A 221 -4.67 5.24 5.05
C ARG A 221 -5.41 3.98 4.64
N LEU A 222 -5.82 3.17 5.62
CA LEU A 222 -6.54 1.92 5.41
C LEU A 222 -7.97 2.04 5.96
N SER A 223 -8.96 1.81 5.11
CA SER A 223 -10.39 1.98 5.41
C SER A 223 -10.88 1.07 6.53
N TYR A 224 -10.24 -0.09 6.74
CA TYR A 224 -10.57 -0.95 7.87
C TYR A 224 -10.43 -0.22 9.21
N ASN A 225 -9.31 0.49 9.43
CA ASN A 225 -9.11 1.25 10.66
C ASN A 225 -10.19 2.33 10.82
N GLY A 226 -10.48 3.09 9.76
CA GLY A 226 -11.57 4.08 9.77
C GLY A 226 -12.93 3.46 10.11
N SER A 227 -13.20 2.23 9.67
CA SER A 227 -14.46 1.53 9.96
C SER A 227 -14.63 1.18 11.44
N VAL A 228 -13.53 0.86 12.14
CA VAL A 228 -13.55 0.60 13.59
C VAL A 228 -13.96 1.87 14.34
N PHE A 229 -13.38 3.02 14.00
CA PHE A 229 -13.74 4.31 14.61
C PHE A 229 -15.21 4.70 14.32
N ALA A 230 -15.69 4.45 13.10
CA ALA A 230 -17.09 4.71 12.75
C ALA A 230 -18.06 3.83 13.55
N ARG A 231 -17.71 2.57 13.81
CA ARG A 231 -18.50 1.66 14.68
C ARG A 231 -18.62 2.17 16.11
N GLU A 232 -17.58 2.79 16.63
CA GLU A 232 -17.59 3.40 17.96
C GLU A 232 -18.30 4.78 17.98
N ASN A 233 -19.05 5.12 16.91
CA ASN A 233 -19.81 6.35 16.75
C ASN A 233 -18.99 7.65 16.79
N LEU A 234 -17.70 7.58 16.42
CA LEU A 234 -16.85 8.76 16.34
C LEU A 234 -17.09 9.60 15.08
N GLY A 235 -17.81 9.05 14.08
CA GLY A 235 -18.18 9.78 12.87
C GLY A 235 -18.65 8.89 11.75
N ILE A 236 -18.87 9.49 10.58
CA ILE A 236 -19.32 8.85 9.34
C ILE A 236 -18.10 8.54 8.50
N LEU A 237 -17.93 7.28 8.11
CA LEU A 237 -16.85 6.85 7.23
C LEU A 237 -17.25 7.04 5.76
N LEU A 238 -16.50 7.83 5.00
CA LEU A 238 -16.64 7.92 3.55
C LEU A 238 -15.64 6.96 2.89
N THR A 239 -16.14 5.99 2.14
CA THR A 239 -15.34 4.95 1.51
C THR A 239 -16.09 4.29 0.34
N PHE A 240 -15.46 3.30 -0.28
CA PHE A 240 -16.05 2.57 -1.40
C PHE A 240 -17.06 1.52 -0.95
N LYS A 241 -18.05 1.28 -1.80
CA LYS A 241 -19.04 0.20 -1.65
C LYS A 241 -18.32 -1.16 -1.57
N ASN A 242 -18.75 -2.00 -0.64
CA ASN A 242 -18.24 -3.35 -0.40
C ASN A 242 -16.77 -3.45 0.07
N LEU A 243 -16.07 -2.33 0.27
CA LEU A 243 -14.72 -2.37 0.81
C LEU A 243 -14.71 -2.82 2.28
N ILE A 244 -15.71 -2.37 3.02
CA ILE A 244 -15.97 -2.84 4.40
C ILE A 244 -17.27 -3.65 4.37
N ASN A 245 -17.21 -4.86 4.93
CA ASN A 245 -18.40 -5.67 5.11
C ASN A 245 -19.32 -5.04 6.16
N THR A 246 -20.54 -4.70 5.75
CA THR A 246 -21.61 -4.17 6.62
C THR A 246 -22.75 -5.17 6.82
N GLU A 247 -22.67 -6.36 6.23
CA GLU A 247 -23.66 -7.43 6.44
C GLU A 247 -23.55 -7.96 7.88
N GLU A 248 -24.69 -8.21 8.51
CA GLU A 248 -24.78 -8.70 9.90
C GLU A 248 -24.09 -7.79 10.94
N THR A 249 -23.95 -6.49 10.62
CA THR A 249 -23.40 -5.49 11.53
C THR A 249 -24.44 -4.42 11.84
N ASP A 250 -24.13 -3.57 12.79
CA ASP A 250 -24.91 -2.36 13.12
C ASP A 250 -24.61 -1.18 12.19
N MET A 251 -23.91 -1.41 11.07
CA MET A 251 -23.54 -0.40 10.09
C MET A 251 -24.28 -0.60 8.77
N VAL A 252 -24.54 0.51 8.06
CA VAL A 252 -25.14 0.49 6.73
C VAL A 252 -24.34 1.33 5.76
N PHE A 253 -24.24 0.87 4.52
CA PHE A 253 -23.69 1.65 3.41
C PHE A 253 -24.80 2.47 2.73
N ARG A 254 -24.52 3.74 2.46
CA ARG A 254 -25.40 4.62 1.65
C ARG A 254 -24.58 5.32 0.58
N PRO A 255 -24.92 5.17 -0.71
CA PRO A 255 -24.17 5.81 -1.80
C PRO A 255 -24.28 7.33 -1.72
N LEU A 256 -23.24 8.02 -2.19
CA LEU A 256 -23.26 9.48 -2.32
C LEU A 256 -24.19 9.93 -3.46
N SER A 257 -24.75 11.12 -3.33
CA SER A 257 -25.61 11.75 -4.35
C SER A 257 -25.26 13.24 -4.52
N PRO A 258 -24.91 13.71 -5.74
CA PRO A 258 -24.76 12.93 -6.96
C PRO A 258 -23.76 11.79 -6.82
N GLU A 259 -23.93 10.74 -7.63
CA GLU A 259 -23.05 9.58 -7.59
C GLU A 259 -21.60 9.99 -7.84
N LEU A 260 -20.72 9.53 -6.97
CA LEU A 260 -19.26 9.68 -7.10
C LEU A 260 -18.65 8.31 -7.36
N LYS A 261 -17.82 8.23 -8.38
CA LYS A 261 -17.09 7.00 -8.76
C LYS A 261 -15.60 7.28 -8.87
N SER A 262 -14.80 6.27 -8.54
CA SER A 262 -13.37 6.25 -8.83
C SER A 262 -13.07 5.07 -9.74
N GLU A 263 -12.42 5.36 -10.86
CA GLU A 263 -11.96 4.35 -11.80
C GLU A 263 -10.65 3.76 -11.30
N LEU A 264 -10.43 2.47 -11.55
CA LEU A 264 -9.21 1.78 -11.18
C LEU A 264 -8.37 1.49 -12.42
N TYR A 265 -7.08 1.58 -12.22
CA TYR A 265 -6.08 1.31 -13.25
C TYR A 265 -4.99 0.41 -12.70
N LEU A 266 -4.67 -0.65 -13.43
CA LEU A 266 -3.43 -1.39 -13.24
C LEU A 266 -2.37 -0.72 -14.10
N ILE A 267 -1.28 -0.30 -13.49
CA ILE A 267 -0.19 0.44 -14.12
C ILE A 267 1.14 -0.31 -14.02
N TRP A 268 2.05 -0.01 -14.92
CA TRP A 268 3.47 -0.41 -14.90
C TRP A 268 4.32 0.64 -15.60
N ASN A 269 5.61 0.68 -15.29
CA ASN A 269 6.51 1.64 -15.92
C ASN A 269 6.61 1.36 -17.44
N LYS A 270 6.60 2.42 -18.26
CA LYS A 270 6.97 2.32 -19.67
C LYS A 270 8.38 1.73 -19.76
N TYR A 271 8.71 0.96 -20.72
CA TYR A 271 10.05 0.39 -20.90
C TYR A 271 10.56 -0.55 -19.78
N GLN A 272 9.69 -0.97 -18.86
CA GLN A 272 10.04 -1.98 -17.87
C GLN A 272 10.28 -3.32 -18.55
N THR A 273 11.36 -3.99 -18.16
CA THR A 273 11.59 -5.40 -18.50
C THR A 273 10.96 -6.26 -17.44
N PHE A 274 10.18 -7.24 -17.85
CA PHE A 274 9.49 -8.15 -16.94
C PHE A 274 10.17 -9.52 -16.88
N THR A 275 10.02 -10.21 -15.76
CA THR A 275 10.30 -11.65 -15.69
C THR A 275 9.32 -12.42 -16.59
N PRO A 276 9.66 -13.65 -17.02
CA PRO A 276 8.77 -14.44 -17.89
C PRO A 276 7.35 -14.59 -17.35
N ILE A 277 7.19 -14.80 -16.04
CA ILE A 277 5.87 -14.95 -15.43
C ILE A 277 5.09 -13.62 -15.36
N ALA A 278 5.77 -12.50 -15.11
CA ALA A 278 5.15 -11.18 -15.13
C ALA A 278 4.72 -10.77 -16.55
N GLU A 279 5.47 -11.16 -17.60
CA GLU A 279 5.05 -11.00 -18.99
C GLU A 279 3.78 -11.82 -19.31
N LYS A 280 3.71 -13.07 -18.85
CA LYS A 280 2.50 -13.91 -19.01
C LYS A 280 1.29 -13.32 -18.31
N PHE A 281 1.48 -12.78 -17.12
CA PHE A 281 0.43 -12.04 -16.42
C PHE A 281 -0.02 -10.82 -17.23
N LEU A 282 0.91 -9.99 -17.73
CA LEU A 282 0.61 -8.80 -18.53
C LEU A 282 -0.13 -9.14 -19.83
N GLU A 283 0.30 -10.18 -20.54
CA GLU A 283 -0.40 -10.68 -21.73
C GLU A 283 -1.86 -11.08 -21.43
N GLN A 284 -2.08 -11.74 -20.29
CA GLN A 284 -3.39 -12.20 -19.85
C GLN A 284 -4.30 -11.02 -19.48
N ILE A 285 -3.78 -10.08 -18.67
CA ILE A 285 -4.56 -8.94 -18.17
C ILE A 285 -4.97 -8.00 -19.32
N LYS A 286 -4.07 -7.73 -20.29
CA LYS A 286 -4.36 -6.94 -21.49
C LYS A 286 -5.45 -7.54 -22.40
N LYS A 287 -5.66 -8.86 -22.34
CA LYS A 287 -6.75 -9.53 -23.08
C LYS A 287 -8.09 -9.42 -22.34
N THR A 288 -8.05 -9.36 -21.01
CA THR A 288 -9.26 -9.38 -20.17
C THR A 288 -9.74 -7.96 -19.85
N PHE A 289 -8.82 -7.04 -19.57
CA PHE A 289 -9.12 -5.64 -19.29
C PHE A 289 -8.92 -4.82 -20.57
N LYS A 290 -9.94 -4.16 -21.02
CA LYS A 290 -9.94 -3.38 -22.27
C LYS A 290 -9.87 -1.88 -21.99
#